data_c67613fe57e9cf21a59e99a79cfe0c00
#
_entry.id   c67613fe57e9cf21a59e99a79cfe0c00
#
_cell.length_a   1.000
_cell.length_b   1.000
_cell.length_c   1.000
_cell.angle_alpha   90.00
_cell.angle_beta   90.00
_cell.angle_gamma   90.00
#
_symmetry.space_group_name_H-M   'P 1'
#
loop_
_entity.id
_entity.type
_entity.pdbx_description
1 polymer ?
#
loop_
_entity_poly.entity_id
_entity_poly.type
_entity_poly.pdbx_seq_one_letter_code
_entity_poly.pdbx_strand_id
1 'polypeptide(L)'
;MKDIHRKVEEALDTLNLNPVARRRLLTGAGLVSASAAATALLSACTGDSGGSTPAASGGTAAAAGAGDFPATPKWKFVFVCHVTTNPFFTPTQYGAQDACALLGTDFQWTGSKDSIVAEMVNATNTAISAKADGLAVAAVDKAAFKAPVDRALDAGIPVVTYNADGSREDKGTSRLAYIGQGLYESGYALGQRALQQVDSGAVVGFIATPGALNIQPRIDGAAQAIKDSGKSITFESVGTNADITKGLSIIDAYAQGHPGLAGMLAVDAGSTQSVGQVVKKYNLRSKGLKVAGGFDLVPETLTAIKNGDLDYTIDQQPYLQGFLPVVYLYLYKLSGGLLFPSETNTGLLFVTKDNVGPYQTTKTRFEGSETAQKVVERSGAIAHAS
;
A
#
# COMPACT_ATOMS: atom_id res chain seq x y z
N MET A 1 -31.44 -0.72 46.85
CA MET A 1 -31.22 0.01 45.58
C MET A 1 -30.17 1.11 45.68
N LYS A 2 -30.19 1.98 46.68
CA LYS A 2 -29.19 3.07 46.80
C LYS A 2 -27.74 2.57 46.97
N ASP A 3 -27.52 1.42 47.59
CA ASP A 3 -26.19 0.87 47.85
C ASP A 3 -25.55 0.24 46.60
N ILE A 4 -26.36 -0.31 45.70
CA ILE A 4 -25.92 -0.85 44.40
C ILE A 4 -25.52 0.29 43.45
N HIS A 5 -26.29 1.37 43.41
CA HIS A 5 -25.95 2.55 42.61
C HIS A 5 -24.60 3.15 43.03
N ARG A 6 -24.34 3.28 44.33
CA ARG A 6 -23.07 3.78 44.86
C ARG A 6 -21.89 2.90 44.46
N LYS A 7 -22.02 1.57 44.58
CA LYS A 7 -20.94 0.63 44.19
C LYS A 7 -20.68 0.62 42.71
N VAL A 8 -21.69 0.82 41.86
CA VAL A 8 -21.54 0.94 40.40
C VAL A 8 -20.84 2.25 40.04
N GLU A 9 -21.17 3.35 40.71
CA GLU A 9 -20.46 4.63 40.49
C GLU A 9 -18.99 4.57 40.92
N GLU A 10 -18.68 3.96 42.08
CA GLU A 10 -17.31 3.74 42.53
C GLU A 10 -16.50 2.86 41.55
N ALA A 11 -17.12 1.82 40.98
CA ALA A 11 -16.48 0.96 39.98
C ALA A 11 -16.25 1.70 38.64
N LEU A 12 -17.17 2.57 38.24
CA LEU A 12 -17.04 3.37 37.01
C LEU A 12 -15.99 4.50 37.14
N ASP A 13 -15.75 4.99 38.36
CA ASP A 13 -14.69 5.96 38.65
C ASP A 13 -13.28 5.36 38.51
N THR A 14 -13.13 4.06 38.83
CA THR A 14 -11.84 3.37 38.66
C THR A 14 -11.48 3.09 37.19
N LEU A 15 -12.46 3.13 36.26
CA LEU A 15 -12.25 2.83 34.84
C LEU A 15 -11.86 4.04 33.97
N ASN A 16 -11.74 5.22 34.59
CA ASN A 16 -11.29 6.46 33.93
C ASN A 16 -11.99 6.75 32.56
N LEU A 17 -13.30 6.47 32.49
CA LEU A 17 -14.11 6.63 31.30
C LEU A 17 -14.51 8.09 31.07
N ASN A 18 -14.53 8.51 29.80
CA ASN A 18 -15.00 9.85 29.45
C ASN A 18 -16.52 10.01 29.71
N PRO A 19 -17.02 11.25 29.91
CA PRO A 19 -18.42 11.51 30.32
C PRO A 19 -19.49 10.93 29.39
N VAL A 20 -19.19 10.75 28.10
CA VAL A 20 -20.14 10.22 27.10
C VAL A 20 -20.26 8.70 27.20
N ALA A 21 -19.15 8.00 27.41
CA ALA A 21 -19.14 6.56 27.63
C ALA A 21 -19.83 6.19 28.96
N ARG A 22 -19.60 6.99 30.01
CA ARG A 22 -20.26 6.85 31.33
C ARG A 22 -21.78 6.99 31.24
N ARG A 23 -22.28 7.95 30.46
CA ARG A 23 -23.72 8.19 30.28
C ARG A 23 -24.39 7.04 29.47
N ARG A 24 -23.73 6.46 28.51
CA ARG A 24 -24.23 5.31 27.73
C ARG A 24 -24.34 4.02 28.55
N LEU A 25 -23.37 3.76 29.44
CA LEU A 25 -23.42 2.61 30.37
C LEU A 25 -24.57 2.72 31.38
N LEU A 26 -24.86 3.92 31.90
CA LEU A 26 -25.93 4.15 32.86
C LEU A 26 -27.34 4.17 32.25
N THR A 27 -27.47 4.53 30.95
CA THR A 27 -28.76 4.59 30.26
C THR A 27 -29.10 3.31 29.47
N GLY A 28 -28.12 2.44 29.19
CA GLY A 28 -28.30 1.16 28.46
C GLY A 28 -28.68 -0.04 29.35
N ALA A 29 -28.65 0.07 30.69
CA ALA A 29 -29.00 -1.00 31.60
C ALA A 29 -30.48 -0.93 32.01
N GLY A 30 -31.36 -1.20 31.03
CA GLY A 30 -32.74 -1.61 31.27
C GLY A 30 -32.76 -3.02 31.86
N LEU A 31 -33.08 -3.12 33.16
CA LEU A 31 -33.52 -4.29 33.91
C LEU A 31 -33.58 -5.65 33.18
N VAL A 32 -32.49 -6.43 33.20
CA VAL A 32 -32.55 -7.89 33.10
C VAL A 32 -31.61 -8.46 34.18
N SER A 33 -32.26 -9.08 35.16
CA SER A 33 -31.77 -10.01 36.23
C SER A 33 -30.23 -10.16 36.42
N ALA A 34 -29.76 -9.46 37.47
CA ALA A 34 -28.41 -9.53 38.01
C ALA A 34 -28.20 -10.78 38.90
N SER A 35 -28.20 -11.98 38.34
CA SER A 35 -27.86 -13.20 39.09
C SER A 35 -26.92 -14.19 38.42
N ALA A 36 -26.45 -13.93 37.20
CA ALA A 36 -25.56 -14.86 36.48
C ALA A 36 -24.17 -14.28 36.13
N ALA A 37 -23.90 -13.00 36.33
CA ALA A 37 -22.64 -12.37 35.89
C ALA A 37 -21.59 -12.19 37.01
N ALA A 38 -21.88 -12.53 38.25
CA ALA A 38 -20.95 -12.32 39.37
C ALA A 38 -20.03 -13.52 39.68
N THR A 39 -20.25 -14.68 39.04
CA THR A 39 -19.45 -15.90 39.31
C THR A 39 -18.32 -16.16 38.34
N ALA A 40 -18.22 -15.41 37.24
CA ALA A 40 -17.18 -15.62 36.21
C ALA A 40 -15.87 -14.84 36.46
N LEU A 41 -15.82 -13.94 37.43
CA LEU A 41 -14.63 -13.10 37.67
C LEU A 41 -13.78 -13.52 38.89
N LEU A 42 -14.12 -14.62 39.55
CA LEU A 42 -13.42 -15.07 40.79
C LEU A 42 -12.68 -16.40 40.66
N SER A 43 -12.60 -17.04 39.46
CA SER A 43 -11.93 -18.33 39.27
C SER A 43 -10.54 -18.25 38.65
N ALA A 44 -9.92 -17.08 38.60
CA ALA A 44 -8.58 -16.91 37.99
C ALA A 44 -7.39 -17.01 38.96
N CYS A 45 -7.61 -17.30 40.26
CA CYS A 45 -6.52 -17.42 41.23
C CYS A 45 -6.81 -18.50 42.24
N THR A 46 -6.70 -19.78 41.94
CA THR A 46 -6.23 -20.82 42.86
C THR A 46 -5.89 -22.05 42.02
N GLY A 47 -4.61 -22.46 42.01
CA GLY A 47 -4.16 -23.75 41.53
C GLY A 47 -4.49 -24.84 42.54
N ASP A 48 -4.79 -26.01 42.12
CA ASP A 48 -4.16 -27.27 42.37
C ASP A 48 -5.07 -28.50 42.13
N SER A 49 -4.48 -29.49 41.47
CA SER A 49 -4.66 -30.93 41.48
C SER A 49 -6.03 -31.63 41.30
N GLY A 50 -6.08 -32.46 40.29
CA GLY A 50 -6.56 -33.84 40.40
C GLY A 50 -7.86 -34.26 39.72
N GLY A 51 -7.78 -34.99 38.61
CA GLY A 51 -8.62 -36.13 38.39
C GLY A 51 -9.72 -36.11 37.33
N SER A 52 -9.50 -36.93 36.28
CA SER A 52 -10.46 -37.64 35.42
C SER A 52 -11.19 -36.93 34.28
N THR A 53 -10.75 -37.33 33.09
CA THR A 53 -11.40 -37.14 31.77
C THR A 53 -12.85 -37.67 31.70
N PRO A 54 -13.67 -37.01 30.88
CA PRO A 54 -14.36 -37.69 29.82
C PRO A 54 -14.20 -37.06 28.44
N ALA A 55 -14.39 -37.87 27.46
CA ALA A 55 -14.09 -37.80 26.05
C ALA A 55 -14.55 -36.53 25.31
N ALA A 56 -13.65 -36.11 24.42
CA ALA A 56 -13.81 -35.05 23.45
C ALA A 56 -14.90 -35.32 22.42
N SER A 57 -15.83 -34.38 22.29
CA SER A 57 -16.55 -34.13 21.06
C SER A 57 -15.75 -33.09 20.27
N GLY A 58 -15.40 -33.40 19.02
CA GLY A 58 -14.57 -32.57 18.15
C GLY A 58 -15.19 -31.22 17.87
N GLY A 59 -14.74 -30.20 18.58
CA GLY A 59 -14.89 -28.81 18.22
C GLY A 59 -13.63 -28.38 17.47
N THR A 60 -13.79 -27.95 16.23
CA THR A 60 -12.76 -27.22 15.49
C THR A 60 -12.20 -26.11 16.39
N ALA A 61 -10.93 -26.20 16.71
CA ALA A 61 -10.23 -25.17 17.48
C ALA A 61 -10.37 -23.84 16.73
N ALA A 62 -11.15 -22.91 17.26
CA ALA A 62 -11.10 -21.51 16.84
C ALA A 62 -9.68 -21.03 17.09
N ALA A 63 -9.06 -20.41 16.08
CA ALA A 63 -7.73 -19.85 16.20
C ALA A 63 -7.70 -18.87 17.39
N ALA A 64 -6.86 -19.19 18.38
CA ALA A 64 -6.64 -18.30 19.50
C ALA A 64 -6.02 -17.00 18.98
N GLY A 65 -6.77 -15.87 19.07
CA GLY A 65 -6.27 -14.57 18.68
C GLY A 65 -7.25 -13.58 18.04
N ALA A 66 -8.46 -14.03 17.67
CA ALA A 66 -9.42 -13.14 16.96
C ALA A 66 -10.19 -12.17 17.87
N GLY A 67 -9.98 -12.16 19.21
CA GLY A 67 -10.79 -11.37 20.12
C GLY A 67 -12.29 -11.71 19.98
N ASP A 68 -13.15 -10.77 20.35
CA ASP A 68 -14.60 -10.88 20.28
C ASP A 68 -15.17 -10.52 18.87
N PHE A 69 -14.40 -10.68 17.81
CA PHE A 69 -14.91 -10.46 16.45
C PHE A 69 -15.97 -11.51 16.11
N PRO A 70 -17.11 -11.09 15.55
CA PRO A 70 -18.15 -12.03 15.18
C PRO A 70 -17.71 -12.93 14.03
N ALA A 71 -18.22 -14.16 13.99
CA ALA A 71 -18.02 -15.03 12.85
C ALA A 71 -18.63 -14.39 11.58
N THR A 72 -17.83 -14.31 10.52
CA THR A 72 -18.24 -13.72 9.25
C THR A 72 -18.30 -14.79 8.16
N PRO A 73 -19.10 -14.57 7.09
CA PRO A 73 -18.96 -15.35 5.88
C PRO A 73 -17.54 -15.25 5.33
N LYS A 74 -17.10 -16.28 4.61
CA LYS A 74 -15.80 -16.24 3.94
C LYS A 74 -15.88 -15.35 2.70
N TRP A 75 -15.81 -14.03 2.91
CA TRP A 75 -15.88 -13.06 1.84
C TRP A 75 -14.72 -13.19 0.87
N LYS A 76 -15.00 -12.94 -0.42
CA LYS A 76 -14.01 -12.94 -1.49
C LYS A 76 -13.85 -11.55 -2.08
N PHE A 77 -12.65 -10.97 -1.94
CA PHE A 77 -12.28 -9.69 -2.51
C PHE A 77 -11.52 -9.85 -3.82
N VAL A 78 -11.80 -9.03 -4.82
CA VAL A 78 -11.14 -9.11 -6.12
C VAL A 78 -10.27 -7.88 -6.33
N PHE A 79 -8.98 -8.13 -6.58
CA PHE A 79 -7.98 -7.11 -6.92
C PHE A 79 -7.82 -7.05 -8.43
N VAL A 80 -8.02 -5.86 -9.02
CA VAL A 80 -7.80 -5.59 -10.44
C VAL A 80 -6.54 -4.76 -10.60
N CYS A 81 -5.47 -5.40 -11.08
CA CYS A 81 -4.13 -4.82 -11.26
C CYS A 81 -3.89 -4.42 -12.72
N HIS A 82 -3.13 -3.37 -12.93
CA HIS A 82 -2.80 -2.90 -14.29
C HIS A 82 -1.64 -3.65 -14.93
N VAL A 83 -0.69 -4.20 -14.15
CA VAL A 83 0.41 -5.05 -14.67
C VAL A 83 0.60 -6.24 -13.74
N THR A 84 -0.18 -7.31 -13.96
CA THR A 84 -0.26 -8.48 -13.07
C THR A 84 1.04 -9.27 -12.95
N THR A 85 1.95 -9.13 -13.90
CA THR A 85 3.24 -9.83 -13.98
C THR A 85 4.41 -9.01 -13.46
N ASN A 86 4.21 -7.73 -13.11
CA ASN A 86 5.29 -6.88 -12.63
C ASN A 86 5.70 -7.27 -11.19
N PRO A 87 6.98 -7.58 -10.93
CA PRO A 87 7.49 -7.95 -9.61
C PRO A 87 7.21 -6.92 -8.52
N PHE A 88 7.00 -5.65 -8.88
CA PHE A 88 6.56 -4.61 -7.96
C PHE A 88 5.32 -5.01 -7.15
N PHE A 89 4.39 -5.77 -7.75
CA PHE A 89 3.16 -6.19 -7.08
C PHE A 89 3.28 -7.48 -6.24
N THR A 90 4.45 -8.10 -6.18
CA THR A 90 4.68 -9.28 -5.32
C THR A 90 4.38 -8.97 -3.85
N PRO A 91 4.93 -7.90 -3.23
CA PRO A 91 4.58 -7.54 -1.86
C PRO A 91 3.10 -7.12 -1.70
N THR A 92 2.46 -6.52 -2.71
CA THR A 92 1.02 -6.22 -2.68
C THR A 92 0.19 -7.50 -2.58
N GLN A 93 0.53 -8.52 -3.36
CA GLN A 93 -0.14 -9.83 -3.28
C GLN A 93 0.09 -10.48 -1.91
N TYR A 94 1.29 -10.41 -1.36
CA TYR A 94 1.57 -10.91 -0.01
C TYR A 94 0.77 -10.15 1.06
N GLY A 95 0.66 -8.83 0.95
CA GLY A 95 -0.17 -8.03 1.85
C GLY A 95 -1.64 -8.46 1.83
N ALA A 96 -2.21 -8.68 0.63
CA ALA A 96 -3.57 -9.17 0.48
C ALA A 96 -3.74 -10.60 1.04
N GLN A 97 -2.78 -11.50 0.79
CA GLN A 97 -2.77 -12.87 1.34
C GLN A 97 -2.75 -12.86 2.86
N ASP A 98 -1.88 -12.07 3.47
CA ASP A 98 -1.71 -12.02 4.91
C ASP A 98 -2.93 -11.40 5.60
N ALA A 99 -3.52 -10.36 5.04
CA ALA A 99 -4.75 -9.78 5.55
C ALA A 99 -5.93 -10.76 5.42
N CYS A 100 -6.04 -11.48 4.30
CA CYS A 100 -7.05 -12.51 4.12
C CYS A 100 -6.87 -13.67 5.11
N ALA A 101 -5.66 -14.13 5.33
CA ALA A 101 -5.36 -15.16 6.33
C ALA A 101 -5.72 -14.70 7.74
N LEU A 102 -5.42 -13.43 8.09
CA LEU A 102 -5.74 -12.84 9.39
C LEU A 102 -7.26 -12.73 9.62
N LEU A 103 -8.02 -12.36 8.58
CA LEU A 103 -9.44 -12.03 8.67
C LEU A 103 -10.37 -13.17 8.22
N GLY A 104 -9.84 -14.33 7.85
CA GLY A 104 -10.64 -15.49 7.42
C GLY A 104 -11.36 -15.27 6.08
N THR A 105 -10.79 -14.46 5.18
CA THR A 105 -11.37 -14.12 3.86
C THR A 105 -10.50 -14.68 2.72
N ASP A 106 -10.98 -14.57 1.50
CA ASP A 106 -10.23 -14.92 0.29
C ASP A 106 -10.03 -13.70 -0.61
N PHE A 107 -9.01 -13.74 -1.47
CA PHE A 107 -8.86 -12.76 -2.54
C PHE A 107 -8.57 -13.43 -3.89
N GLN A 108 -8.85 -12.69 -4.95
CA GLN A 108 -8.51 -13.05 -6.32
C GLN A 108 -7.69 -11.93 -6.94
N TRP A 109 -6.55 -12.28 -7.55
CA TRP A 109 -5.71 -11.36 -8.31
C TRP A 109 -6.02 -11.49 -9.80
N THR A 110 -6.36 -10.37 -10.46
CA THR A 110 -6.71 -10.32 -11.89
C THR A 110 -6.36 -8.96 -12.49
N GLY A 111 -6.63 -8.74 -13.76
CA GLY A 111 -6.41 -7.47 -14.44
C GLY A 111 -5.72 -7.65 -15.79
N SER A 112 -4.80 -6.75 -16.14
CA SER A 112 -4.02 -6.78 -17.37
C SER A 112 -2.57 -7.18 -17.10
N LYS A 113 -1.89 -7.74 -18.10
CA LYS A 113 -0.44 -7.98 -18.07
C LYS A 113 0.35 -6.77 -18.57
N ASP A 114 -0.25 -6.00 -19.47
CA ASP A 114 0.42 -4.97 -20.27
C ASP A 114 -0.21 -3.58 -20.10
N SER A 115 -0.91 -3.33 -18.97
CA SER A 115 -1.61 -2.07 -18.67
C SER A 115 -2.69 -1.69 -19.70
N ILE A 116 -3.36 -2.70 -20.28
CA ILE A 116 -4.45 -2.50 -21.24
C ILE A 116 -5.73 -2.20 -20.43
N VAL A 117 -6.19 -0.94 -20.48
CA VAL A 117 -7.34 -0.45 -19.72
C VAL A 117 -8.61 -1.27 -19.98
N ALA A 118 -8.87 -1.66 -21.24
CA ALA A 118 -10.03 -2.47 -21.60
C ALA A 118 -10.05 -3.84 -20.90
N GLU A 119 -8.89 -4.49 -20.74
CA GLU A 119 -8.77 -5.76 -20.01
C GLU A 119 -9.10 -5.58 -18.53
N MET A 120 -8.65 -4.50 -17.92
CA MET A 120 -8.94 -4.17 -16.53
C MET A 120 -10.42 -3.87 -16.30
N VAL A 121 -11.04 -3.11 -17.20
CA VAL A 121 -12.50 -2.85 -17.17
C VAL A 121 -13.28 -4.15 -17.30
N ASN A 122 -12.87 -5.05 -18.20
CA ASN A 122 -13.50 -6.37 -18.36
C ASN A 122 -13.33 -7.23 -17.09
N ALA A 123 -12.14 -7.23 -16.47
CA ALA A 123 -11.89 -7.93 -15.22
C ALA A 123 -12.79 -7.39 -14.07
N THR A 124 -12.96 -6.06 -14.00
CA THR A 124 -13.86 -5.41 -13.04
C THR A 124 -15.31 -5.86 -13.28
N ASN A 125 -15.78 -5.81 -14.51
CA ASN A 125 -17.15 -6.24 -14.86
C ASN A 125 -17.38 -7.72 -14.59
N THR A 126 -16.37 -8.57 -14.83
CA THR A 126 -16.44 -10.00 -14.50
C THR A 126 -16.59 -10.21 -12.99
N ALA A 127 -15.84 -9.47 -12.18
CA ALA A 127 -15.95 -9.55 -10.73
C ALA A 127 -17.33 -9.09 -10.22
N ILE A 128 -17.90 -8.02 -10.81
CA ILE A 128 -19.27 -7.57 -10.51
C ILE A 128 -20.29 -8.67 -10.84
N SER A 129 -20.20 -9.25 -12.04
CA SER A 129 -21.09 -10.32 -12.49
C SER A 129 -20.98 -11.58 -11.61
N ALA A 130 -19.78 -11.87 -11.12
CA ALA A 130 -19.53 -12.97 -10.19
C ALA A 130 -19.93 -12.65 -8.73
N LYS A 131 -20.51 -11.46 -8.48
CA LYS A 131 -20.95 -10.99 -7.16
C LYS A 131 -19.82 -11.04 -6.12
N ALA A 132 -18.65 -10.49 -6.47
CA ALA A 132 -17.56 -10.33 -5.52
C ALA A 132 -18.06 -9.58 -4.27
N ASP A 133 -17.50 -9.88 -3.11
CA ASP A 133 -17.86 -9.22 -1.85
C ASP A 133 -17.26 -7.82 -1.70
N GLY A 134 -16.25 -7.49 -2.49
CA GLY A 134 -15.64 -6.19 -2.58
C GLY A 134 -14.56 -6.15 -3.68
N LEU A 135 -14.24 -4.95 -4.15
CA LEU A 135 -13.27 -4.71 -5.21
C LEU A 135 -12.16 -3.78 -4.74
N ALA A 136 -10.91 -4.12 -5.08
CA ALA A 136 -9.77 -3.24 -5.02
C ALA A 136 -9.25 -3.02 -6.45
N VAL A 137 -9.31 -1.80 -6.97
CA VAL A 137 -9.04 -1.49 -8.38
C VAL A 137 -7.89 -0.49 -8.49
N ALA A 138 -6.88 -0.81 -9.30
CA ALA A 138 -5.85 0.16 -9.70
C ALA A 138 -6.39 1.00 -10.87
N ALA A 139 -7.01 2.14 -10.58
CA ALA A 139 -7.66 2.98 -11.58
C ALA A 139 -6.64 3.85 -12.34
N VAL A 140 -6.02 3.29 -13.37
CA VAL A 140 -4.95 3.96 -14.15
C VAL A 140 -5.43 4.89 -15.23
N ASP A 141 -6.75 4.94 -15.50
CA ASP A 141 -7.38 5.81 -16.50
C ASP A 141 -8.45 6.68 -15.86
N LYS A 142 -8.49 7.94 -16.30
CA LYS A 142 -9.32 9.03 -15.75
C LYS A 142 -10.83 8.79 -15.88
N ALA A 143 -11.27 8.11 -16.93
CA ALA A 143 -12.68 7.99 -17.31
C ALA A 143 -13.18 6.54 -17.33
N ALA A 144 -12.33 5.60 -17.73
CA ALA A 144 -12.73 4.24 -18.03
C ALA A 144 -13.31 3.47 -16.83
N PHE A 145 -12.90 3.82 -15.62
CA PHE A 145 -13.33 3.15 -14.39
C PHE A 145 -14.57 3.78 -13.73
N LYS A 146 -15.03 4.96 -14.14
CA LYS A 146 -16.21 5.61 -13.54
C LYS A 146 -17.44 4.71 -13.59
N ALA A 147 -17.86 4.33 -14.78
CA ALA A 147 -19.05 3.50 -14.93
C ALA A 147 -18.93 2.07 -14.33
N PRO A 148 -17.81 1.34 -14.43
CA PRO A 148 -17.64 0.08 -13.72
C PRO A 148 -17.72 0.21 -12.19
N VAL A 149 -17.10 1.25 -11.62
CA VAL A 149 -17.14 1.49 -10.17
C VAL A 149 -18.56 1.84 -9.71
N ASP A 150 -19.25 2.74 -10.43
CA ASP A 150 -20.65 3.09 -10.12
C ASP A 150 -21.53 1.85 -10.16
N ARG A 151 -21.43 1.00 -11.19
CA ARG A 151 -22.19 -0.26 -11.27
C ARG A 151 -21.89 -1.22 -10.12
N ALA A 152 -20.64 -1.29 -9.65
CA ALA A 152 -20.30 -2.11 -8.49
C ALA A 152 -20.99 -1.61 -7.23
N LEU A 153 -20.92 -0.30 -6.99
CA LEU A 153 -21.56 0.34 -5.83
C LEU A 153 -23.09 0.19 -5.88
N ASP A 154 -23.72 0.40 -7.04
CA ASP A 154 -25.17 0.21 -7.25
C ASP A 154 -25.58 -1.25 -7.01
N ALA A 155 -24.70 -2.21 -7.29
CA ALA A 155 -24.89 -3.63 -6.97
C ALA A 155 -24.60 -3.99 -5.50
N GLY A 156 -24.29 -3.02 -4.65
CA GLY A 156 -23.96 -3.23 -3.25
C GLY A 156 -22.55 -3.81 -3.01
N ILE A 157 -21.66 -3.72 -3.99
CA ILE A 157 -20.29 -4.19 -3.92
C ILE A 157 -19.37 -3.00 -3.57
N PRO A 158 -18.79 -2.94 -2.37
CA PRO A 158 -17.89 -1.85 -1.99
C PRO A 158 -16.63 -1.85 -2.85
N VAL A 159 -16.18 -0.64 -3.25
CA VAL A 159 -14.99 -0.46 -4.08
C VAL A 159 -14.00 0.47 -3.38
N VAL A 160 -12.76 0.03 -3.25
CA VAL A 160 -11.62 0.87 -2.94
C VAL A 160 -10.66 0.89 -4.13
N THR A 161 -9.91 1.97 -4.29
CA THR A 161 -8.80 1.99 -5.25
C THR A 161 -7.48 1.84 -4.52
N TYR A 162 -6.48 1.30 -5.20
CA TYR A 162 -5.13 1.15 -4.66
C TYR A 162 -4.09 1.44 -5.73
N ASN A 163 -2.92 1.89 -5.35
CA ASN A 163 -1.78 2.20 -6.23
C ASN A 163 -2.05 3.33 -7.24
N ALA A 164 -3.20 3.35 -7.90
CA ALA A 164 -3.63 4.36 -8.86
C ALA A 164 -5.09 4.74 -8.65
N ASP A 165 -5.42 6.04 -8.67
CA ASP A 165 -6.80 6.53 -8.51
C ASP A 165 -7.08 7.87 -9.20
N GLY A 166 -6.11 8.47 -9.81
CA GLY A 166 -6.24 9.79 -10.40
C GLY A 166 -5.21 10.79 -9.89
N SER A 167 -5.31 12.01 -10.37
CA SER A 167 -4.52 13.12 -9.90
C SER A 167 -5.11 13.71 -8.62
N ARG A 168 -4.34 14.50 -7.92
CA ARG A 168 -4.73 15.26 -6.72
C ARG A 168 -6.06 16.04 -6.89
N GLU A 169 -6.35 16.49 -8.10
CA GLU A 169 -7.47 17.36 -8.42
C GLU A 169 -8.66 16.61 -9.04
N ASP A 170 -8.49 15.34 -9.39
CA ASP A 170 -9.48 14.56 -10.12
C ASP A 170 -9.69 13.19 -9.45
N LYS A 171 -10.72 13.11 -8.61
CA LYS A 171 -11.21 11.83 -8.09
C LYS A 171 -11.79 11.03 -9.25
N GLY A 172 -11.00 10.21 -9.90
CA GLY A 172 -11.37 9.49 -11.11
C GLY A 172 -12.63 8.63 -11.01
N THR A 173 -13.07 8.24 -9.80
CA THR A 173 -14.19 7.31 -9.58
C THR A 173 -14.98 7.63 -8.31
N SER A 174 -16.16 7.03 -8.15
CA SER A 174 -17.00 7.09 -6.93
C SER A 174 -16.54 6.14 -5.82
N ARG A 175 -15.31 5.67 -5.85
CA ARG A 175 -14.74 4.73 -4.87
C ARG A 175 -14.88 5.22 -3.43
N LEU A 176 -14.90 4.30 -2.46
CA LEU A 176 -15.02 4.62 -1.04
C LEU A 176 -13.72 5.17 -0.45
N ALA A 177 -12.58 4.59 -0.84
CA ALA A 177 -11.26 5.02 -0.37
C ALA A 177 -10.17 4.76 -1.42
N TYR A 178 -9.10 5.55 -1.37
CA TYR A 178 -7.83 5.28 -2.05
C TYR A 178 -6.76 4.88 -1.04
N ILE A 179 -6.01 3.84 -1.36
CA ILE A 179 -4.88 3.36 -0.58
C ILE A 179 -3.65 3.33 -1.48
N GLY A 180 -2.77 4.30 -1.32
CA GLY A 180 -1.60 4.43 -2.17
C GLY A 180 -0.72 5.61 -1.79
N GLN A 181 0.30 5.87 -2.59
CA GLN A 181 1.19 7.01 -2.39
C GLN A 181 0.54 8.30 -2.92
N GLY A 182 0.84 9.43 -2.30
CA GLY A 182 0.61 10.75 -2.89
C GLY A 182 1.50 10.91 -4.13
N LEU A 183 0.92 10.68 -5.32
CA LEU A 183 1.71 10.50 -6.55
C LEU A 183 2.40 11.79 -6.99
N TYR A 184 1.67 12.91 -7.00
CA TYR A 184 2.25 14.20 -7.37
C TYR A 184 3.30 14.66 -6.35
N GLU A 185 2.98 14.56 -5.07
CA GLU A 185 3.86 14.92 -3.96
C GLU A 185 5.15 14.09 -3.97
N SER A 186 5.06 12.80 -4.29
CA SER A 186 6.25 11.94 -4.39
C SER A 186 7.11 12.28 -5.61
N GLY A 187 6.49 12.66 -6.72
CA GLY A 187 7.19 13.18 -7.88
C GLY A 187 7.87 14.52 -7.60
N TYR A 188 7.19 15.42 -6.92
CA TYR A 188 7.75 16.70 -6.50
C TYR A 188 8.98 16.49 -5.58
N ALA A 189 8.87 15.56 -4.61
CA ALA A 189 9.98 15.17 -3.74
C ALA A 189 11.15 14.54 -4.51
N LEU A 190 10.87 13.72 -5.55
CA LEU A 190 11.89 13.17 -6.47
C LEU A 190 12.68 14.32 -7.13
N GLY A 191 11.98 15.31 -7.67
CA GLY A 191 12.57 16.50 -8.28
C GLY A 191 13.40 17.32 -7.27
N GLN A 192 12.84 17.59 -6.08
CA GLN A 192 13.56 18.30 -5.02
C GLN A 192 14.85 17.56 -4.60
N ARG A 193 14.81 16.24 -4.54
CA ARG A 193 16.01 15.44 -4.20
C ARG A 193 17.07 15.55 -5.29
N ALA A 194 16.69 15.55 -6.56
CA ALA A 194 17.61 15.73 -7.68
C ALA A 194 18.29 17.12 -7.63
N LEU A 195 17.55 18.17 -7.25
CA LEU A 195 18.04 19.54 -7.13
C LEU A 195 19.10 19.73 -6.03
N GLN A 196 19.29 18.76 -5.14
CA GLN A 196 20.41 18.79 -4.17
C GLN A 196 21.75 18.50 -4.83
N GLN A 197 21.77 17.89 -6.03
CA GLN A 197 22.96 17.47 -6.74
C GLN A 197 23.15 18.15 -8.10
N VAL A 198 22.08 18.74 -8.66
CA VAL A 198 22.08 19.37 -9.98
C VAL A 198 21.72 20.85 -9.87
N ASP A 199 22.56 21.72 -10.41
CA ASP A 199 22.33 23.17 -10.49
C ASP A 199 22.05 23.64 -11.91
N SER A 200 22.51 22.89 -12.91
CA SER A 200 22.33 23.22 -14.33
C SER A 200 22.49 22.00 -15.23
N GLY A 201 21.97 22.08 -16.44
CA GLY A 201 22.12 21.04 -17.47
C GLY A 201 20.82 20.29 -17.74
N ALA A 202 20.90 19.24 -18.55
CA ALA A 202 19.74 18.47 -18.95
C ALA A 202 19.44 17.33 -17.94
N VAL A 203 18.19 17.28 -17.49
CA VAL A 203 17.63 16.19 -16.69
C VAL A 203 16.50 15.54 -17.47
N VAL A 204 16.49 14.24 -17.57
CA VAL A 204 15.43 13.46 -18.21
C VAL A 204 14.64 12.67 -17.17
N GLY A 205 13.31 12.61 -17.34
CA GLY A 205 12.39 11.76 -16.57
C GLY A 205 11.84 10.64 -17.44
N PHE A 206 12.03 9.38 -17.04
CA PHE A 206 11.53 8.20 -17.76
C PHE A 206 10.22 7.72 -17.16
N ILE A 207 9.24 7.43 -18.04
CA ILE A 207 7.89 7.04 -17.67
C ILE A 207 7.40 5.88 -18.56
N ALA A 208 6.99 4.77 -17.97
CA ALA A 208 6.59 3.57 -18.70
C ALA A 208 5.36 3.77 -19.60
N THR A 209 4.34 4.42 -19.09
CA THR A 209 3.06 4.67 -19.77
C THR A 209 2.63 6.13 -19.59
N PRO A 210 3.06 7.03 -20.49
CA PRO A 210 2.66 8.43 -20.43
C PRO A 210 1.12 8.58 -20.38
N GLY A 211 0.64 9.46 -19.50
CA GLY A 211 -0.78 9.71 -19.26
C GLY A 211 -1.46 8.75 -18.29
N ALA A 212 -0.81 7.65 -17.89
CA ALA A 212 -1.38 6.74 -16.90
C ALA A 212 -1.35 7.35 -15.48
N LEU A 213 -2.49 7.27 -14.78
CA LEU A 213 -2.71 7.99 -13.52
C LEU A 213 -1.82 7.53 -12.36
N ASN A 214 -1.25 6.34 -12.44
CA ASN A 214 -0.31 5.83 -11.42
C ASN A 214 1.09 6.43 -11.49
N ILE A 215 1.49 7.01 -12.64
CA ILE A 215 2.87 7.49 -12.86
C ILE A 215 2.95 8.89 -13.49
N GLN A 216 1.95 9.34 -14.29
CA GLN A 216 1.97 10.67 -14.85
C GLN A 216 2.08 11.78 -13.79
N PRO A 217 1.34 11.75 -12.67
CA PRO A 217 1.46 12.80 -11.66
C PRO A 217 2.87 12.89 -11.05
N ARG A 218 3.63 11.78 -11.04
CA ARG A 218 5.02 11.78 -10.55
C ARG A 218 5.96 12.57 -11.48
N ILE A 219 5.80 12.40 -12.80
CA ILE A 219 6.55 13.20 -13.78
C ILE A 219 6.18 14.67 -13.65
N ASP A 220 4.89 14.97 -13.55
CA ASP A 220 4.40 16.35 -13.45
C ASP A 220 4.92 17.02 -12.17
N GLY A 221 4.92 16.31 -11.04
CA GLY A 221 5.50 16.78 -9.79
C GLY A 221 7.01 17.04 -9.89
N ALA A 222 7.78 16.13 -10.50
CA ALA A 222 9.22 16.31 -10.69
C ALA A 222 9.54 17.51 -11.60
N ALA A 223 8.80 17.64 -12.71
CA ALA A 223 8.91 18.79 -13.60
C ALA A 223 8.61 20.11 -12.89
N GLN A 224 7.55 20.12 -12.05
CA GLN A 224 7.19 21.32 -11.30
C GLN A 224 8.26 21.69 -10.25
N ALA A 225 8.79 20.73 -9.52
CA ALA A 225 9.86 21.00 -8.56
C ALA A 225 11.10 21.62 -9.23
N ILE A 226 11.48 21.10 -10.41
CA ILE A 226 12.60 21.65 -11.19
C ILE A 226 12.28 23.06 -11.65
N LYS A 227 11.08 23.31 -12.16
CA LYS A 227 10.64 24.66 -12.58
C LYS A 227 10.63 25.64 -11.42
N ASP A 228 10.12 25.26 -10.26
CA ASP A 228 10.02 26.12 -9.07
C ASP A 228 11.40 26.49 -8.50
N SER A 229 12.41 25.65 -8.76
CA SER A 229 13.78 25.91 -8.31
C SER A 229 14.44 27.14 -8.95
N GLY A 230 13.96 27.58 -10.11
CA GLY A 230 14.56 28.65 -10.90
C GLY A 230 15.98 28.35 -11.40
N LYS A 231 16.50 27.12 -11.22
CA LYS A 231 17.83 26.71 -11.69
C LYS A 231 17.85 26.56 -13.22
N SER A 232 19.04 26.69 -13.82
CA SER A 232 19.24 26.53 -15.26
C SER A 232 19.23 25.04 -15.68
N ILE A 233 18.13 24.35 -15.39
CA ILE A 233 17.93 22.95 -15.70
C ILE A 233 16.84 22.81 -16.76
N THR A 234 17.13 22.09 -17.85
CA THR A 234 16.09 21.64 -18.78
C THR A 234 15.56 20.29 -18.34
N PHE A 235 14.24 20.13 -18.34
CA PHE A 235 13.61 18.85 -18.01
C PHE A 235 12.70 18.40 -19.14
N GLU A 236 12.86 17.16 -19.56
CA GLU A 236 11.94 16.50 -20.49
C GLU A 236 11.53 15.13 -19.96
N SER A 237 10.38 14.63 -20.41
CA SER A 237 9.94 13.27 -20.11
C SER A 237 9.98 12.39 -21.35
N VAL A 238 10.42 11.14 -21.19
CA VAL A 238 10.54 10.15 -22.26
C VAL A 238 9.72 8.93 -21.92
N GLY A 239 8.77 8.59 -22.80
CA GLY A 239 7.98 7.36 -22.70
C GLY A 239 8.86 6.14 -22.96
N THR A 240 8.85 5.17 -22.04
CA THR A 240 9.67 3.96 -22.17
C THR A 240 8.88 2.75 -22.66
N ASN A 241 8.12 2.13 -21.87
CA ASN A 241 7.16 1.04 -22.11
C ASN A 241 6.88 0.30 -20.80
N ALA A 242 5.71 -0.31 -20.66
CA ALA A 242 5.37 -1.20 -19.55
C ALA A 242 6.19 -2.52 -19.57
N ASP A 243 6.60 -2.97 -20.77
CA ASP A 243 7.56 -4.07 -20.94
C ASP A 243 8.97 -3.58 -20.61
N ILE A 244 9.56 -4.18 -19.58
CA ILE A 244 10.88 -3.76 -19.03
C ILE A 244 11.99 -3.86 -20.09
N THR A 245 11.97 -4.90 -20.95
CA THR A 245 13.00 -5.10 -21.97
C THR A 245 12.95 -4.01 -23.04
N LYS A 246 11.75 -3.65 -23.48
CA LYS A 246 11.55 -2.53 -24.40
C LYS A 246 11.95 -1.21 -23.75
N GLY A 247 11.55 -1.00 -22.49
CA GLY A 247 11.92 0.16 -21.70
C GLY A 247 13.43 0.34 -21.56
N LEU A 248 14.14 -0.74 -21.24
CA LEU A 248 15.61 -0.75 -21.20
C LEU A 248 16.22 -0.33 -22.54
N SER A 249 15.71 -0.87 -23.65
CA SER A 249 16.23 -0.55 -24.99
C SER A 249 16.03 0.94 -25.33
N ILE A 250 14.90 1.54 -24.94
CA ILE A 250 14.62 2.96 -25.15
C ILE A 250 15.55 3.83 -24.31
N ILE A 251 15.71 3.52 -23.01
CA ILE A 251 16.61 4.26 -22.12
C ILE A 251 18.07 4.16 -22.57
N ASP A 252 18.46 2.97 -23.03
CA ASP A 252 19.80 2.72 -23.57
C ASP A 252 20.08 3.58 -24.81
N ALA A 253 19.17 3.60 -25.77
CA ALA A 253 19.27 4.41 -26.98
C ALA A 253 19.26 5.91 -26.68
N TYR A 254 18.40 6.35 -25.74
CA TYR A 254 18.33 7.74 -25.31
C TYR A 254 19.65 8.21 -24.70
N ALA A 255 20.22 7.43 -23.78
CA ALA A 255 21.50 7.78 -23.14
C ALA A 255 22.67 7.86 -24.14
N GLN A 256 22.67 7.05 -25.19
CA GLN A 256 23.68 7.13 -26.25
C GLN A 256 23.50 8.37 -27.13
N GLY A 257 22.27 8.76 -27.40
CA GLY A 257 21.95 9.95 -28.22
C GLY A 257 22.13 11.28 -27.48
N HIS A 258 22.21 11.26 -26.15
CA HIS A 258 22.27 12.47 -25.31
C HIS A 258 23.46 12.43 -24.37
N PRO A 259 24.69 12.60 -24.87
CA PRO A 259 25.87 12.68 -24.02
C PRO A 259 25.83 13.96 -23.17
N GLY A 260 26.26 13.86 -21.92
CA GLY A 260 26.34 15.02 -21.00
C GLY A 260 25.05 15.32 -20.20
N LEU A 261 24.16 14.33 -20.07
CA LEU A 261 23.03 14.45 -19.12
C LEU A 261 23.53 14.75 -17.70
N ALA A 262 22.93 15.74 -17.06
CA ALA A 262 23.16 16.04 -15.64
C ALA A 262 22.37 15.12 -14.71
N GLY A 263 21.19 14.65 -15.14
CA GLY A 263 20.35 13.77 -14.33
C GLY A 263 19.49 12.81 -15.16
N MET A 264 19.27 11.62 -14.60
CA MET A 264 18.34 10.60 -15.11
C MET A 264 17.40 10.18 -14.00
N LEU A 265 16.14 10.54 -14.12
CA LEU A 265 15.08 10.21 -13.16
C LEU A 265 14.09 9.21 -13.80
N ALA A 266 13.47 8.38 -12.98
CA ALA A 266 12.44 7.45 -13.44
C ALA A 266 11.29 7.41 -12.45
N VAL A 267 10.06 7.15 -12.91
CA VAL A 267 8.87 7.24 -12.07
C VAL A 267 8.14 5.90 -11.87
N ASP A 268 8.75 4.82 -12.30
CA ASP A 268 8.25 3.44 -12.18
C ASP A 268 9.39 2.43 -12.00
N ALA A 269 9.07 1.22 -11.51
CA ALA A 269 10.03 0.18 -11.18
C ALA A 269 10.90 -0.24 -12.38
N GLY A 270 10.26 -0.45 -13.54
CA GLY A 270 10.94 -0.93 -14.75
C GLY A 270 11.91 0.09 -15.31
N SER A 271 11.49 1.36 -15.38
CA SER A 271 12.35 2.46 -15.82
C SER A 271 13.49 2.72 -14.83
N THR A 272 13.22 2.66 -13.52
CA THR A 272 14.25 2.89 -12.47
C THR A 272 15.37 1.86 -12.54
N GLN A 273 15.04 0.57 -12.59
CA GLN A 273 16.07 -0.47 -12.72
C GLN A 273 16.86 -0.35 -14.03
N SER A 274 16.18 0.03 -15.12
CA SER A 274 16.81 0.22 -16.43
C SER A 274 17.78 1.40 -16.45
N VAL A 275 17.41 2.52 -15.78
CA VAL A 275 18.35 3.66 -15.56
C VAL A 275 19.62 3.18 -14.85
N GLY A 276 19.49 2.42 -13.74
CA GLY A 276 20.65 1.87 -13.02
C GLY A 276 21.53 1.01 -13.91
N GLN A 277 20.95 0.15 -14.75
CA GLN A 277 21.69 -0.70 -15.69
C GLN A 277 22.44 0.13 -16.76
N VAL A 278 21.80 1.15 -17.30
CA VAL A 278 22.40 2.03 -18.35
C VAL A 278 23.50 2.90 -17.75
N VAL A 279 23.28 3.46 -16.54
CA VAL A 279 24.33 4.22 -15.84
C VAL A 279 25.58 3.37 -15.63
N LYS A 280 25.44 2.13 -15.19
CA LYS A 280 26.54 1.17 -15.04
C LYS A 280 27.18 0.83 -16.39
N LYS A 281 26.38 0.44 -17.37
CA LYS A 281 26.86 0.00 -18.70
C LYS A 281 27.77 0.98 -19.38
N TYR A 282 27.43 2.26 -19.31
CA TYR A 282 28.17 3.34 -19.96
C TYR A 282 29.08 4.12 -19.05
N ASN A 283 29.17 3.73 -17.77
CA ASN A 283 29.91 4.45 -16.75
C ASN A 283 29.58 5.96 -16.73
N LEU A 284 28.28 6.29 -16.74
CA LEU A 284 27.83 7.67 -16.93
C LEU A 284 28.24 8.60 -15.80
N ARG A 285 28.51 8.07 -14.59
CA ARG A 285 29.04 8.85 -13.46
C ARG A 285 30.40 9.50 -13.82
N SER A 286 31.30 8.75 -14.44
CA SER A 286 32.59 9.29 -14.89
C SER A 286 32.47 10.28 -16.06
N LYS A 287 31.33 10.31 -16.73
CA LYS A 287 31.01 11.21 -17.85
C LYS A 287 30.22 12.45 -17.42
N GLY A 288 30.06 12.68 -16.10
CA GLY A 288 29.45 13.89 -15.57
C GLY A 288 27.96 13.76 -15.14
N LEU A 289 27.36 12.57 -15.19
CA LEU A 289 26.02 12.36 -14.63
C LEU A 289 26.05 12.59 -13.12
N LYS A 290 25.33 13.61 -12.65
CA LYS A 290 25.32 14.03 -11.24
C LYS A 290 24.30 13.28 -10.42
N VAL A 291 23.11 12.99 -10.97
CA VAL A 291 22.02 12.32 -10.27
C VAL A 291 21.36 11.25 -11.11
N ALA A 292 21.06 10.11 -10.50
CA ALA A 292 20.18 9.09 -11.04
C ALA A 292 19.33 8.49 -9.91
N GLY A 293 18.01 8.44 -10.10
CA GLY A 293 17.11 7.93 -9.06
C GLY A 293 15.71 7.67 -9.59
N GLY A 294 14.88 7.08 -8.74
CA GLY A 294 13.53 6.75 -9.17
C GLY A 294 12.65 6.17 -8.07
N PHE A 295 11.85 5.19 -8.43
CA PHE A 295 10.84 4.56 -7.58
C PHE A 295 11.05 3.05 -7.49
N ASP A 296 10.56 2.52 -6.40
CA ASP A 296 10.35 1.10 -6.13
C ASP A 296 11.60 0.28 -5.72
N LEU A 297 11.36 -0.84 -5.06
CA LEU A 297 12.40 -1.62 -4.37
C LEU A 297 12.74 -2.95 -5.06
N VAL A 298 12.64 -3.01 -6.39
CA VAL A 298 13.02 -4.25 -7.09
C VAL A 298 14.52 -4.56 -6.86
N PRO A 299 14.93 -5.86 -6.85
CA PRO A 299 16.28 -6.26 -6.48
C PRO A 299 17.39 -5.58 -7.29
N GLU A 300 17.14 -5.33 -8.58
CA GLU A 300 18.06 -4.64 -9.48
C GLU A 300 18.29 -3.19 -9.06
N THR A 301 17.23 -2.49 -8.68
CA THR A 301 17.29 -1.11 -8.16
C THR A 301 18.08 -1.03 -6.86
N LEU A 302 17.80 -1.92 -5.89
CA LEU A 302 18.53 -1.98 -4.63
C LEU A 302 20.03 -2.28 -4.84
N THR A 303 20.34 -3.15 -5.80
CA THR A 303 21.73 -3.46 -6.20
C THR A 303 22.41 -2.25 -6.82
N ALA A 304 21.71 -1.52 -7.70
CA ALA A 304 22.24 -0.31 -8.32
C ALA A 304 22.53 0.80 -7.31
N ILE A 305 21.68 0.97 -6.29
CA ILE A 305 21.90 1.91 -5.18
C ILE A 305 23.17 1.52 -4.39
N LYS A 306 23.30 0.26 -4.00
CA LYS A 306 24.47 -0.25 -3.28
C LYS A 306 25.77 0.03 -4.03
N ASN A 307 25.75 -0.15 -5.35
CA ASN A 307 26.91 0.04 -6.21
C ASN A 307 27.20 1.51 -6.52
N GLY A 308 26.24 2.42 -6.28
CA GLY A 308 26.35 3.84 -6.62
C GLY A 308 25.95 4.17 -8.06
N ASP A 309 25.35 3.21 -8.78
CA ASP A 309 24.78 3.45 -10.12
C ASP A 309 23.51 4.31 -10.02
N LEU A 310 22.72 4.12 -8.93
CA LEU A 310 21.61 5.01 -8.52
C LEU A 310 21.94 5.67 -7.17
N ASP A 311 21.49 6.91 -6.98
CA ASP A 311 21.64 7.64 -5.71
C ASP A 311 20.54 7.27 -4.72
N TYR A 312 19.33 7.06 -5.23
CA TYR A 312 18.15 6.76 -4.41
C TYR A 312 17.03 6.10 -5.22
N THR A 313 16.12 5.51 -4.47
CA THR A 313 14.77 5.14 -4.92
C THR A 313 13.76 5.54 -3.85
N ILE A 314 12.49 5.62 -4.24
CA ILE A 314 11.37 5.91 -3.33
C ILE A 314 10.57 4.64 -3.10
N ASP A 315 10.46 4.24 -1.82
CA ASP A 315 9.55 3.19 -1.37
C ASP A 315 8.16 3.76 -1.14
N GLN A 316 7.17 3.16 -1.77
CA GLN A 316 5.75 3.49 -1.61
C GLN A 316 4.98 2.46 -0.77
N GLN A 317 5.68 1.52 -0.14
CA GLN A 317 5.14 0.47 0.71
C GLN A 317 4.04 -0.38 0.05
N PRO A 318 4.33 -1.06 -1.06
CA PRO A 318 3.34 -1.80 -1.84
C PRO A 318 2.65 -2.94 -1.06
N TYR A 319 3.26 -3.48 -0.01
CA TYR A 319 2.62 -4.44 0.89
C TYR A 319 1.37 -3.85 1.55
N LEU A 320 1.42 -2.61 2.02
CA LEU A 320 0.27 -1.92 2.61
C LEU A 320 -0.83 -1.68 1.58
N GLN A 321 -0.47 -1.47 0.31
CA GLN A 321 -1.42 -1.33 -0.80
C GLN A 321 -2.18 -2.63 -1.12
N GLY A 322 -1.75 -3.75 -0.58
CA GLY A 322 -2.47 -5.02 -0.61
C GLY A 322 -3.22 -5.32 0.70
N PHE A 323 -2.55 -5.10 1.83
CA PHE A 323 -3.08 -5.42 3.15
C PHE A 323 -4.29 -4.55 3.53
N LEU A 324 -4.15 -3.24 3.42
CA LEU A 324 -5.18 -2.30 3.86
C LEU A 324 -6.48 -2.34 3.04
N PRO A 325 -6.49 -2.54 1.71
CA PRO A 325 -7.73 -2.74 0.97
C PRO A 325 -8.58 -3.90 1.51
N VAL A 326 -7.97 -5.03 1.85
CA VAL A 326 -8.67 -6.17 2.46
C VAL A 326 -9.29 -5.77 3.80
N VAL A 327 -8.51 -5.10 4.67
CA VAL A 327 -8.99 -4.63 5.98
C VAL A 327 -10.18 -3.66 5.82
N TYR A 328 -10.09 -2.71 4.89
CA TYR A 328 -11.13 -1.73 4.65
C TYR A 328 -12.42 -2.39 4.15
N LEU A 329 -12.33 -3.23 3.13
CA LEU A 329 -13.47 -3.96 2.59
C LEU A 329 -14.10 -4.87 3.65
N TYR A 330 -13.29 -5.55 4.45
CA TYR A 330 -13.75 -6.38 5.57
C TYR A 330 -14.54 -5.57 6.59
N LEU A 331 -13.97 -4.46 7.07
CA LEU A 331 -14.63 -3.60 8.08
C LEU A 331 -15.90 -2.97 7.51
N TYR A 332 -15.92 -2.58 6.24
CA TYR A 332 -17.12 -2.07 5.58
C TYR A 332 -18.25 -3.11 5.60
N LYS A 333 -17.95 -4.34 5.22
CA LYS A 333 -18.91 -5.46 5.24
C LYS A 333 -19.37 -5.79 6.66
N LEU A 334 -18.42 -5.85 7.61
CA LEU A 334 -18.70 -6.19 9.00
C LEU A 334 -19.63 -5.16 9.68
N SER A 335 -19.41 -3.88 9.41
CA SER A 335 -20.12 -2.77 10.06
C SER A 335 -21.40 -2.34 9.33
N GLY A 336 -21.71 -2.93 8.19
CA GLY A 336 -22.86 -2.51 7.38
C GLY A 336 -22.67 -1.12 6.75
N GLY A 337 -21.43 -0.71 6.43
CA GLY A 337 -21.15 0.50 5.68
C GLY A 337 -20.36 1.58 6.41
N LEU A 338 -19.55 1.20 7.43
CA LEU A 338 -18.61 2.15 8.05
C LEU A 338 -17.66 2.71 6.97
N LEU A 339 -17.63 4.03 6.86
CA LEU A 339 -16.71 4.73 5.97
C LEU A 339 -15.33 4.87 6.62
N PHE A 340 -14.29 4.78 5.79
CA PHE A 340 -12.88 4.93 6.16
C PHE A 340 -12.38 6.34 5.81
N PRO A 341 -11.13 6.69 6.18
CA PRO A 341 -10.46 7.80 5.55
C PRO A 341 -10.51 7.66 4.02
N SER A 342 -10.95 8.71 3.35
CA SER A 342 -11.10 8.69 1.87
C SER A 342 -9.76 8.52 1.15
N GLU A 343 -8.67 8.90 1.83
CA GLU A 343 -7.28 8.83 1.37
C GLU A 343 -6.41 8.21 2.44
N THR A 344 -5.63 7.19 2.06
CA THR A 344 -4.62 6.59 2.93
C THR A 344 -3.29 6.61 2.20
N ASN A 345 -2.42 7.54 2.60
CA ASN A 345 -1.09 7.65 2.02
C ASN A 345 -0.18 6.55 2.60
N THR A 346 0.32 5.67 1.73
CA THR A 346 1.24 4.59 2.11
C THR A 346 2.69 5.03 2.24
N GLY A 347 2.96 6.32 2.10
CA GLY A 347 4.22 6.91 2.48
C GLY A 347 5.17 7.26 1.36
N LEU A 348 6.26 7.87 1.78
CA LEU A 348 7.35 8.36 0.97
C LEU A 348 8.65 8.12 1.75
N LEU A 349 9.39 7.06 1.43
CA LEU A 349 10.69 6.80 2.04
C LEU A 349 11.78 6.76 0.98
N PHE A 350 12.77 7.64 1.11
CA PHE A 350 13.97 7.57 0.27
C PHE A 350 14.89 6.45 0.75
N VAL A 351 15.16 5.51 -0.12
CA VAL A 351 16.18 4.47 0.07
C VAL A 351 17.43 4.90 -0.69
N THR A 352 18.50 5.08 0.06
CA THR A 352 19.81 5.53 -0.41
C THR A 352 20.88 4.51 -0.05
N LYS A 353 22.13 4.77 -0.44
CA LYS A 353 23.26 3.91 -0.07
C LYS A 353 23.41 3.75 1.45
N ASP A 354 23.00 4.77 2.24
CA ASP A 354 23.16 4.76 3.70
C ASP A 354 22.14 3.85 4.40
N ASN A 355 20.98 3.62 3.81
CA ASN A 355 19.90 2.84 4.42
C ASN A 355 19.41 1.64 3.58
N VAL A 356 20.06 1.33 2.45
CA VAL A 356 19.71 0.17 1.60
C VAL A 356 20.11 -1.18 2.22
N GLY A 357 21.04 -1.19 3.16
CA GLY A 357 21.57 -2.40 3.78
C GLY A 357 20.49 -3.36 4.29
N PRO A 358 19.56 -2.94 5.15
CA PRO A 358 18.47 -3.78 5.66
C PRO A 358 17.63 -4.44 4.58
N TYR A 359 17.34 -3.75 3.48
CA TYR A 359 16.57 -4.30 2.35
C TYR A 359 17.30 -5.43 1.60
N GLN A 360 18.61 -5.50 1.73
CA GLN A 360 19.42 -6.53 1.09
C GLN A 360 19.71 -7.73 2.00
N THR A 361 19.82 -7.48 3.30
CA THR A 361 20.20 -8.50 4.29
C THR A 361 18.99 -9.19 4.93
N THR A 362 17.86 -8.47 5.07
CA THR A 362 16.65 -8.99 5.67
C THR A 362 15.63 -9.26 4.56
N LYS A 363 15.43 -10.54 4.25
CA LYS A 363 14.40 -10.95 3.30
C LYS A 363 13.05 -11.01 3.99
N THR A 364 12.04 -10.34 3.41
CA THR A 364 10.68 -10.28 3.95
C THR A 364 9.62 -10.27 2.85
N ARG A 365 8.37 -10.52 3.24
CA ARG A 365 7.22 -10.33 2.36
C ARG A 365 6.94 -8.84 2.08
N PHE A 366 7.40 -7.94 2.94
CA PHE A 366 7.15 -6.49 2.81
C PHE A 366 7.82 -5.89 1.56
N GLU A 367 8.99 -6.41 1.16
CA GLU A 367 9.65 -6.05 -0.10
C GLU A 367 9.47 -7.13 -1.20
N GLY A 368 8.75 -8.22 -0.91
CA GLY A 368 8.54 -9.31 -1.86
C GLY A 368 9.74 -10.23 -2.06
N SER A 369 10.74 -10.16 -1.20
CA SER A 369 11.99 -10.94 -1.31
C SER A 369 11.98 -12.29 -0.58
N GLU A 370 10.90 -12.58 0.19
CA GLU A 370 10.71 -13.83 0.95
C GLU A 370 9.24 -14.28 0.83
N THR A 371 9.01 -15.58 0.84
CA THR A 371 7.66 -16.14 0.81
C THR A 371 7.08 -16.41 2.20
N ALA A 372 7.95 -16.70 3.18
CA ALA A 372 7.54 -16.99 4.54
C ALA A 372 7.18 -15.72 5.32
N GLN A 373 6.04 -15.75 6.04
CA GLN A 373 5.72 -14.70 7.00
C GLN A 373 6.49 -14.94 8.29
N LYS A 374 7.16 -13.89 8.77
CA LYS A 374 7.95 -13.95 10.01
C LYS A 374 8.02 -12.60 10.68
N VAL A 375 8.21 -12.57 11.99
CA VAL A 375 8.56 -11.36 12.71
C VAL A 375 9.97 -10.93 12.30
N VAL A 376 10.11 -9.66 11.89
CA VAL A 376 11.39 -9.08 11.54
C VAL A 376 11.91 -8.28 12.74
N GLU A 377 13.04 -8.69 13.27
CA GLU A 377 13.72 -7.91 14.29
C GLU A 377 14.47 -6.74 13.63
N ARG A 378 14.17 -5.54 14.07
CA ARG A 378 14.86 -4.34 13.63
C ARG A 378 15.89 -3.95 14.67
N SER A 379 17.15 -3.82 14.24
CA SER A 379 18.21 -3.24 15.07
C SER A 379 18.24 -1.70 14.93
N GLY A 380 18.48 -1.01 16.03
CA GLY A 380 18.63 0.45 16.05
C GLY A 380 17.37 1.20 16.49
N ALA A 381 17.52 2.52 16.61
CA ALA A 381 16.43 3.40 17.02
C ALA A 381 15.34 3.51 15.94
N ILE A 382 14.11 3.76 16.38
CA ILE A 382 13.01 4.09 15.47
C ILE A 382 13.34 5.44 14.80
N ALA A 383 13.31 5.47 13.47
CA ALA A 383 13.50 6.71 12.72
C ALA A 383 12.31 7.65 12.99
N HIS A 384 12.61 8.91 13.27
CA HIS A 384 11.59 9.93 13.37
C HIS A 384 11.03 10.23 11.97
N ALA A 385 9.73 10.36 11.87
CA ALA A 385 9.11 10.89 10.67
C ALA A 385 9.53 12.35 10.53
N SER A 386 10.16 12.71 9.41
CA SER A 386 10.57 14.08 9.08
C SER A 386 9.44 14.82 8.38
#